data_c9ca9149d099abf8f823ceccfde4496c
#
_entry.id   c9ca9149d099abf8f823ceccfde4496c
#
_cell.length_a   1.000
_cell.length_b   1.000
_cell.length_c   1.000
_cell.angle_alpha   90.00
_cell.angle_beta   90.00
_cell.angle_gamma   90.00
#
_symmetry.space_group_name_H-M   'P 1'
#
loop_
_entity.id
_entity.type
_entity.pdbx_description
1 polymer ?
#
loop_
_entity_poly.entity_id
_entity_poly.type
_entity_poly.pdbx_seq_one_letter_code
_entity_poly.pdbx_strand_id
1 'polypeptide(L)'
;VRNQYDESIRQQVDNAISMLDQYYAAYEAGECTLEEAKKQGADMLRELRYGDSGYFWADDTEGNNIVLLGSDTEGTNRMGTKDGNGYEMVKDIIAVGQQPDGGYCDYVFPKEDGTENLPKRSYSRLYEPFGWVIGTGNYTDYIDEIVDGEKQIVDDTRNIWITRIVFITVILFLITIVLIIYIIIDTTGWMKKAVGYAQKLESGDMTGRSATGRLKRKDEFGILERALNSMAGTFDQVLGGVKGHGVELAED
;
A
#
# COMPACT_ATOMS: atom_id res chain seq x y z
N VAL A 1 -6.85 10.81 -2.72
CA VAL A 1 -6.13 12.09 -2.73
C VAL A 1 -7.10 13.25 -2.97
N ARG A 2 -7.89 13.27 -4.09
CA ARG A 2 -8.83 14.37 -4.34
C ARG A 2 -9.84 14.56 -3.20
N ASN A 3 -10.40 13.48 -2.64
CA ASN A 3 -11.30 13.54 -1.49
C ASN A 3 -10.62 14.08 -0.22
N GLN A 4 -9.35 13.76 0.01
CA GLN A 4 -8.59 14.28 1.14
C GLN A 4 -8.32 15.78 0.98
N TYR A 5 -8.03 16.20 -0.26
CA TYR A 5 -7.85 17.60 -0.59
C TYR A 5 -9.15 18.39 -0.39
N ASP A 6 -10.26 17.89 -0.93
CA ASP A 6 -11.58 18.51 -0.78
C ASP A 6 -11.94 18.66 0.70
N GLU A 7 -11.72 17.64 1.50
CA GLU A 7 -11.92 17.68 2.95
C GLU A 7 -10.99 18.71 3.63
N SER A 8 -9.74 18.80 3.20
CA SER A 8 -8.79 19.76 3.75
C SER A 8 -9.23 21.21 3.53
N ILE A 9 -9.59 21.60 2.30
CA ILE A 9 -10.04 22.98 2.04
C ILE A 9 -11.39 23.29 2.72
N ARG A 10 -12.28 22.30 2.86
CA ARG A 10 -13.51 22.44 3.64
C ARG A 10 -13.21 22.74 5.09
N GLN A 11 -12.33 21.96 5.72
CA GLN A 11 -11.91 22.18 7.11
C GLN A 11 -11.27 23.56 7.32
N GLN A 12 -10.50 24.08 6.35
CA GLN A 12 -9.95 25.42 6.44
C GLN A 12 -11.04 26.51 6.48
N VAL A 13 -12.09 26.39 5.65
CA VAL A 13 -13.22 27.31 5.68
C VAL A 13 -14.00 27.18 6.98
N ASP A 14 -14.25 25.96 7.46
CA ASP A 14 -14.93 25.74 8.75
C ASP A 14 -14.15 26.34 9.91
N ASN A 15 -12.81 26.23 9.90
CA ASN A 15 -11.95 26.89 10.90
C ASN A 15 -12.04 28.42 10.83
N ALA A 16 -12.01 28.98 9.61
CA ALA A 16 -12.14 30.44 9.43
C ALA A 16 -13.51 30.94 9.91
N ILE A 17 -14.59 30.21 9.66
CA ILE A 17 -15.93 30.50 10.16
C ILE A 17 -15.95 30.45 11.70
N SER A 18 -15.36 29.43 12.30
CA SER A 18 -15.26 29.31 13.76
C SER A 18 -14.51 30.48 14.42
N MET A 19 -13.52 31.05 13.70
CA MET A 19 -12.84 32.28 14.16
C MET A 19 -13.75 33.52 14.05
N LEU A 20 -14.57 33.61 12.99
CA LEU A 20 -15.55 34.69 12.83
C LEU A 20 -16.63 34.65 13.88
N ASP A 21 -17.04 33.48 14.37
CA ASP A 21 -17.99 33.31 15.47
C ASP A 21 -17.54 34.06 16.72
N GLN A 22 -16.23 34.17 16.98
CA GLN A 22 -15.72 34.91 18.14
C GLN A 22 -15.99 36.43 18.02
N TYR A 23 -15.84 37.00 16.82
CA TYR A 23 -16.14 38.41 16.58
C TYR A 23 -17.64 38.67 16.60
N TYR A 24 -18.44 37.74 16.09
CA TYR A 24 -19.89 37.87 16.17
C TYR A 24 -20.38 37.76 17.64
N ALA A 25 -19.81 36.86 18.44
CA ALA A 25 -20.13 36.72 19.85
C ALA A 25 -19.80 38.00 20.67
N ALA A 26 -18.69 38.70 20.35
CA ALA A 26 -18.37 39.98 20.95
C ALA A 26 -19.44 41.06 20.64
N TYR A 27 -19.96 41.08 19.41
CA TYR A 27 -21.10 41.92 19.05
C TYR A 27 -22.36 41.54 19.85
N GLU A 28 -22.71 40.25 19.94
CA GLU A 28 -23.87 39.80 20.72
C GLU A 28 -23.76 40.12 22.20
N ALA A 29 -22.54 40.09 22.75
CA ALA A 29 -22.25 40.51 24.13
C ALA A 29 -22.31 42.03 24.33
N GLY A 30 -22.47 42.82 23.26
CA GLY A 30 -22.50 44.28 23.32
C GLY A 30 -21.12 44.92 23.51
N GLU A 31 -20.03 44.18 23.27
CA GLU A 31 -18.65 44.67 23.41
C GLU A 31 -18.21 45.55 22.23
N CYS A 32 -18.83 45.36 21.06
CA CYS A 32 -18.58 46.13 19.85
C CYS A 32 -19.85 46.24 19.00
N THR A 33 -19.83 47.13 18.00
CA THR A 33 -20.86 47.20 16.97
C THR A 33 -20.70 46.08 15.94
N LEU A 34 -21.76 45.75 15.18
CA LEU A 34 -21.70 44.77 14.09
C LEU A 34 -20.67 45.18 13.02
N GLU A 35 -20.54 46.48 12.71
CA GLU A 35 -19.58 47.00 11.76
C GLU A 35 -18.14 46.82 12.26
N GLU A 36 -17.90 47.01 13.55
CA GLU A 36 -16.59 46.76 14.16
C GLU A 36 -16.26 45.26 14.15
N ALA A 37 -17.21 44.36 14.47
CA ALA A 37 -17.04 42.93 14.40
C ALA A 37 -16.74 42.46 12.97
N LYS A 38 -17.50 42.97 11.98
CA LYS A 38 -17.24 42.68 10.54
C LYS A 38 -15.86 43.17 10.11
N LYS A 39 -15.47 44.38 10.51
CA LYS A 39 -14.14 44.91 10.20
C LYS A 39 -13.02 44.02 10.75
N GLN A 40 -13.12 43.65 12.02
CA GLN A 40 -12.12 42.79 12.67
C GLN A 40 -12.08 41.41 12.03
N GLY A 41 -13.25 40.81 11.69
CA GLY A 41 -13.36 39.55 10.97
C GLY A 41 -12.72 39.62 9.58
N ALA A 42 -12.95 40.73 8.83
CA ALA A 42 -12.33 40.93 7.53
C ALA A 42 -10.81 41.07 7.63
N ASP A 43 -10.32 41.84 8.62
CA ASP A 43 -8.88 42.02 8.85
C ASP A 43 -8.23 40.68 9.23
N MET A 44 -8.87 39.87 10.06
CA MET A 44 -8.40 38.51 10.38
C MET A 44 -8.35 37.61 9.13
N LEU A 45 -9.41 37.54 8.34
CA LEU A 45 -9.43 36.71 7.11
C LEU A 45 -8.36 37.15 6.09
N ARG A 46 -8.09 38.46 6.00
CA ARG A 46 -7.09 39.02 5.08
C ARG A 46 -5.68 38.55 5.42
N GLU A 47 -5.38 38.36 6.71
CA GLU A 47 -4.08 37.92 7.21
C GLU A 47 -3.96 36.40 7.35
N LEU A 48 -5.10 35.69 7.37
CA LEU A 48 -5.12 34.25 7.60
C LEU A 48 -4.49 33.50 6.42
N ARG A 49 -3.52 32.62 6.72
CA ARG A 49 -2.80 31.80 5.75
C ARG A 49 -2.74 30.34 6.22
N TYR A 50 -2.61 29.41 5.27
CA TYR A 50 -2.32 28.01 5.57
C TYR A 50 -1.46 27.37 4.46
N GLY A 51 -0.68 26.35 4.82
CA GLY A 51 0.29 25.75 3.88
C GLY A 51 1.25 26.79 3.32
N ASP A 52 1.73 26.59 2.10
CA ASP A 52 2.72 27.45 1.46
C ASP A 52 2.09 28.70 0.80
N SER A 53 0.87 28.58 0.27
CA SER A 53 0.21 29.64 -0.52
C SER A 53 -1.30 29.72 -0.31
N GLY A 54 -1.83 29.08 0.74
CA GLY A 54 -3.26 29.09 1.03
C GLY A 54 -3.71 30.43 1.63
N TYR A 55 -4.79 30.99 1.08
CA TYR A 55 -5.41 32.23 1.53
C TYR A 55 -6.94 32.15 1.48
N PHE A 56 -7.59 33.11 2.10
CA PHE A 56 -9.06 33.21 2.14
C PHE A 56 -9.54 34.42 1.37
N TRP A 57 -10.76 34.31 0.86
CA TRP A 57 -11.53 35.43 0.36
C TRP A 57 -12.93 35.43 1.00
N ALA A 58 -13.57 36.57 0.95
CA ALA A 58 -14.96 36.74 1.33
C ALA A 58 -15.65 37.70 0.37
N ASP A 59 -16.83 37.30 -0.08
CA ASP A 59 -17.74 38.14 -0.84
C ASP A 59 -19.10 38.17 -0.14
N ASP A 60 -19.88 39.25 -0.27
CA ASP A 60 -21.28 39.17 0.12
C ASP A 60 -22.11 38.39 -0.92
N THR A 61 -23.37 38.14 -0.62
CA THR A 61 -24.27 37.37 -1.51
C THR A 61 -24.61 38.10 -2.81
N GLU A 62 -24.30 39.38 -2.93
CA GLU A 62 -24.48 40.22 -4.14
C GLU A 62 -23.19 40.31 -4.98
N GLY A 63 -22.09 39.73 -4.50
CA GLY A 63 -20.79 39.70 -5.19
C GLY A 63 -19.90 40.89 -4.89
N ASN A 64 -20.19 41.67 -3.85
CA ASN A 64 -19.26 42.71 -3.40
C ASN A 64 -18.12 42.03 -2.64
N ASN A 65 -16.89 42.28 -3.06
CA ASN A 65 -15.71 41.68 -2.46
C ASN A 65 -15.36 42.34 -1.13
N ILE A 66 -15.32 41.56 -0.07
CA ILE A 66 -14.97 42.00 1.28
C ILE A 66 -13.50 41.80 1.57
N VAL A 67 -12.97 40.64 1.18
CA VAL A 67 -11.58 40.24 1.40
C VAL A 67 -11.04 39.52 0.17
N LEU A 68 -9.92 39.96 -0.33
CA LEU A 68 -9.08 39.23 -1.29
C LEU A 68 -7.64 39.74 -1.22
N LEU A 69 -6.87 39.30 -0.24
CA LEU A 69 -5.45 39.63 -0.07
C LEU A 69 -5.12 41.13 0.00
N GLY A 70 -6.07 42.00 0.31
CA GLY A 70 -5.88 43.45 0.25
C GLY A 70 -5.77 44.00 -1.16
N SER A 71 -6.30 43.29 -2.17
CA SER A 71 -6.26 43.72 -3.57
C SER A 71 -7.20 44.90 -3.85
N ASP A 72 -7.01 45.59 -4.95
CA ASP A 72 -7.85 46.71 -5.43
C ASP A 72 -9.29 46.28 -5.74
N THR A 73 -9.61 44.98 -5.73
CA THR A 73 -10.97 44.46 -5.90
C THR A 73 -11.80 44.57 -4.64
N GLU A 74 -11.19 44.66 -3.44
CA GLU A 74 -11.92 44.83 -2.19
C GLU A 74 -12.76 46.09 -2.20
N GLY A 75 -14.03 45.96 -1.83
CA GLY A 75 -15.04 47.03 -1.92
C GLY A 75 -15.72 47.16 -3.29
N THR A 76 -15.31 46.39 -4.30
CA THR A 76 -15.95 46.42 -5.64
C THR A 76 -16.85 45.20 -5.86
N ASN A 77 -17.82 45.34 -6.76
CA ASN A 77 -18.65 44.21 -7.16
C ASN A 77 -17.95 43.38 -8.22
N ARG A 78 -17.75 42.11 -7.98
CA ARG A 78 -17.07 41.19 -8.88
C ARG A 78 -17.93 40.03 -9.39
N MET A 79 -19.28 40.11 -9.24
CA MET A 79 -20.23 39.08 -9.71
C MET A 79 -20.02 38.67 -11.17
N GLY A 80 -19.67 39.62 -12.03
CA GLY A 80 -19.42 39.39 -13.46
C GLY A 80 -17.98 39.01 -13.80
N THR A 81 -17.11 38.76 -12.81
CA THR A 81 -15.71 38.40 -13.07
C THR A 81 -15.63 37.03 -13.72
N LYS A 82 -14.89 36.99 -14.82
CA LYS A 82 -14.62 35.77 -15.59
C LYS A 82 -13.21 35.30 -15.37
N ASP A 83 -13.04 33.98 -15.36
CA ASP A 83 -11.73 33.35 -15.37
C ASP A 83 -11.04 33.45 -16.74
N GLY A 84 -9.82 32.91 -16.86
CA GLY A 84 -9.06 32.90 -18.11
C GLY A 84 -9.72 32.17 -19.28
N ASN A 85 -10.73 31.34 -19.03
CA ASN A 85 -11.51 30.60 -20.02
C ASN A 85 -12.88 31.25 -20.30
N GLY A 86 -13.19 32.38 -19.67
CA GLY A 86 -14.44 33.11 -19.83
C GLY A 86 -15.59 32.61 -18.93
N TYR A 87 -15.31 31.75 -17.97
CA TYR A 87 -16.27 31.21 -17.02
C TYR A 87 -16.55 32.21 -15.89
N GLU A 88 -17.85 32.42 -15.55
CA GLU A 88 -18.31 33.36 -14.51
C GLU A 88 -18.07 32.78 -13.11
N MET A 89 -16.82 32.66 -12.70
CA MET A 89 -16.39 31.93 -11.50
C MET A 89 -16.97 32.49 -10.20
N VAL A 90 -17.05 33.81 -10.03
CA VAL A 90 -17.54 34.42 -8.79
C VAL A 90 -19.02 34.13 -8.58
N LYS A 91 -19.81 34.15 -9.64
CA LYS A 91 -21.21 33.81 -9.60
C LYS A 91 -21.46 32.39 -9.09
N ASP A 92 -20.66 31.43 -9.57
CA ASP A 92 -20.79 30.04 -9.14
C ASP A 92 -20.20 29.81 -7.74
N ILE A 93 -19.10 30.48 -7.38
CA ILE A 93 -18.55 30.48 -6.01
C ILE A 93 -19.62 30.90 -5.00
N ILE A 94 -20.34 32.00 -5.30
CA ILE A 94 -21.42 32.48 -4.43
C ILE A 94 -22.59 31.50 -4.43
N ALA A 95 -22.99 30.99 -5.59
CA ALA A 95 -24.10 30.04 -5.72
C ALA A 95 -23.84 28.73 -4.94
N VAL A 96 -22.65 28.15 -5.04
CA VAL A 96 -22.31 26.94 -4.30
C VAL A 96 -22.12 27.22 -2.81
N GLY A 97 -21.57 28.39 -2.46
CA GLY A 97 -21.39 28.80 -1.06
C GLY A 97 -22.70 28.98 -0.30
N GLN A 98 -23.79 29.32 -0.97
CA GLN A 98 -25.14 29.47 -0.39
C GLN A 98 -25.88 28.14 -0.20
N GLN A 99 -25.31 27.01 -0.65
CA GLN A 99 -25.89 25.69 -0.35
C GLN A 99 -25.75 25.38 1.16
N PRO A 100 -26.62 24.54 1.73
CA PRO A 100 -26.63 24.29 3.18
C PRO A 100 -25.27 23.86 3.77
N ASP A 101 -24.51 23.06 3.01
CA ASP A 101 -23.19 22.56 3.42
C ASP A 101 -22.05 23.24 2.64
N GLY A 102 -22.31 24.39 1.97
CA GLY A 102 -21.37 24.99 1.06
C GLY A 102 -21.14 24.14 -0.21
N GLY A 103 -20.11 24.46 -0.99
CA GLY A 103 -19.85 23.70 -2.22
C GLY A 103 -18.49 23.99 -2.84
N TYR A 104 -18.15 23.13 -3.80
CA TYR A 104 -16.87 23.20 -4.52
C TYR A 104 -17.07 23.84 -5.89
N CYS A 105 -16.05 24.58 -6.34
CA CYS A 105 -16.02 25.19 -7.65
C CYS A 105 -14.63 25.03 -8.28
N ASP A 106 -14.58 24.63 -9.54
CA ASP A 106 -13.36 24.49 -10.32
C ASP A 106 -13.30 25.62 -11.37
N TYR A 107 -12.22 26.36 -11.43
CA TYR A 107 -12.00 27.48 -12.35
C TYR A 107 -10.51 27.71 -12.58
N VAL A 108 -10.17 28.59 -13.51
CA VAL A 108 -8.79 28.98 -13.79
C VAL A 108 -8.50 30.33 -13.13
N PHE A 109 -7.42 30.41 -12.35
CA PHE A 109 -7.05 31.63 -11.64
C PHE A 109 -5.55 31.92 -11.74
N PRO A 110 -5.14 33.19 -11.86
CA PRO A 110 -3.73 33.51 -11.89
C PRO A 110 -3.05 33.21 -10.54
N LYS A 111 -1.81 32.74 -10.58
CA LYS A 111 -0.98 32.66 -9.38
C LYS A 111 -0.75 34.06 -8.79
N GLU A 112 -0.36 34.12 -7.53
CA GLU A 112 -0.13 35.38 -6.80
C GLU A 112 0.94 36.27 -7.48
N ASP A 113 1.88 35.64 -8.20
CA ASP A 113 2.89 36.34 -9.04
C ASP A 113 2.35 36.78 -10.41
N GLY A 114 1.11 36.45 -10.74
CA GLY A 114 0.44 36.87 -11.99
C GLY A 114 0.97 36.23 -13.27
N THR A 115 1.85 35.23 -13.17
CA THR A 115 2.58 34.70 -14.34
C THR A 115 1.81 33.68 -15.14
N GLU A 116 0.93 32.90 -14.52
CA GLU A 116 0.17 31.81 -15.17
C GLU A 116 -1.25 31.71 -14.63
N ASN A 117 -2.21 31.42 -15.53
CA ASN A 117 -3.56 31.01 -15.17
C ASN A 117 -3.59 29.50 -15.02
N LEU A 118 -3.78 29.01 -13.80
CA LEU A 118 -3.79 27.58 -13.51
C LEU A 118 -5.17 27.10 -13.02
N PRO A 119 -5.52 25.85 -13.28
CA PRO A 119 -6.71 25.24 -12.70
C PRO A 119 -6.66 25.32 -11.18
N LYS A 120 -7.74 25.82 -10.58
CA LYS A 120 -7.90 25.99 -9.14
C LYS A 120 -9.21 25.33 -8.71
N ARG A 121 -9.15 24.56 -7.64
CA ARG A 121 -10.32 24.02 -6.96
C ARG A 121 -10.51 24.73 -5.65
N SER A 122 -11.73 25.16 -5.39
CA SER A 122 -12.10 25.90 -4.18
C SER A 122 -13.30 25.25 -3.49
N TYR A 123 -13.45 25.58 -2.22
CA TYR A 123 -14.64 25.34 -1.43
C TYR A 123 -15.09 26.67 -0.82
N SER A 124 -16.39 26.90 -0.82
CA SER A 124 -17.00 28.13 -0.29
C SER A 124 -18.23 27.80 0.53
N ARG A 125 -18.46 28.60 1.59
CA ARG A 125 -19.62 28.47 2.48
C ARG A 125 -20.10 29.82 2.96
N LEU A 126 -21.42 29.98 3.05
CA LEU A 126 -22.06 31.17 3.59
C LEU A 126 -21.89 31.20 5.13
N TYR A 127 -21.40 32.32 5.62
CA TYR A 127 -21.45 32.70 7.02
C TYR A 127 -22.61 33.69 7.22
N GLU A 128 -23.76 33.16 7.61
CA GLU A 128 -25.00 33.92 7.71
C GLU A 128 -24.94 35.15 8.60
N PRO A 129 -24.27 35.12 9.81
CA PRO A 129 -24.25 36.27 10.68
C PRO A 129 -23.70 37.56 10.04
N PHE A 130 -22.73 37.44 9.13
CA PHE A 130 -22.17 38.57 8.40
C PHE A 130 -22.73 38.71 6.97
N GLY A 131 -23.41 37.68 6.46
CA GLY A 131 -23.86 37.62 5.07
C GLY A 131 -22.73 37.42 4.08
N TRP A 132 -21.66 36.72 4.50
CA TRP A 132 -20.45 36.53 3.69
C TRP A 132 -20.30 35.11 3.20
N VAL A 133 -20.02 34.94 1.91
CA VAL A 133 -19.55 33.69 1.34
C VAL A 133 -18.04 33.66 1.48
N ILE A 134 -17.55 32.81 2.36
CA ILE A 134 -16.13 32.64 2.66
C ILE A 134 -15.63 31.45 1.88
N GLY A 135 -14.49 31.61 1.22
CA GLY A 135 -13.89 30.56 0.45
C GLY A 135 -12.38 30.50 0.56
N THR A 136 -11.87 29.31 0.25
CA THR A 136 -10.46 29.06 0.05
C THR A 136 -10.28 28.00 -1.02
N GLY A 137 -9.07 27.85 -1.56
CA GLY A 137 -8.75 26.83 -2.55
C GLY A 137 -7.31 26.91 -3.00
N ASN A 138 -6.85 25.82 -3.61
CA ASN A 138 -5.49 25.73 -4.14
C ASN A 138 -5.50 25.35 -5.61
N TYR A 139 -4.34 25.48 -6.24
CA TYR A 139 -4.12 25.07 -7.61
C TYR A 139 -4.05 23.54 -7.70
N THR A 140 -4.61 22.97 -8.76
CA THR A 140 -4.70 21.52 -8.91
C THR A 140 -3.39 20.90 -9.40
N ASP A 141 -2.48 21.69 -9.99
CA ASP A 141 -1.12 21.28 -10.30
C ASP A 141 -0.36 20.83 -9.04
N TYR A 142 -0.55 21.52 -7.93
CA TYR A 142 0.00 21.13 -6.63
C TYR A 142 -0.57 19.79 -6.12
N ILE A 143 -1.85 19.51 -6.40
CA ILE A 143 -2.47 18.22 -6.04
C ILE A 143 -1.84 17.09 -6.86
N ASP A 144 -1.62 17.31 -8.15
CA ASP A 144 -1.01 16.32 -9.05
C ASP A 144 0.45 16.05 -8.64
N GLU A 145 1.20 17.06 -8.22
CA GLU A 145 2.57 16.90 -7.71
C GLU A 145 2.64 16.06 -6.43
N ILE A 146 1.75 16.33 -5.45
CA ILE A 146 1.66 15.52 -4.23
C ILE A 146 1.22 14.08 -4.56
N VAL A 147 0.23 13.92 -5.45
CA VAL A 147 -0.29 12.60 -5.87
C VAL A 147 0.81 11.79 -6.55
N ASP A 148 1.56 12.40 -7.44
CA ASP A 148 2.64 11.73 -8.17
C ASP A 148 3.82 11.41 -7.26
N GLY A 149 4.14 12.27 -6.29
CA GLY A 149 5.12 12.00 -5.25
C GLY A 149 4.73 10.81 -4.36
N GLU A 150 3.49 10.76 -3.88
CA GLU A 150 3.00 9.62 -3.09
C GLU A 150 2.93 8.32 -3.91
N LYS A 151 2.51 8.38 -5.18
CA LYS A 151 2.52 7.22 -6.09
C LYS A 151 3.93 6.68 -6.31
N GLN A 152 4.92 7.54 -6.54
CA GLN A 152 6.30 7.11 -6.73
C GLN A 152 6.83 6.36 -5.51
N ILE A 153 6.59 6.84 -4.29
CA ILE A 153 7.01 6.19 -3.05
C ILE A 153 6.34 4.80 -2.92
N VAL A 154 5.06 4.69 -3.25
CA VAL A 154 4.31 3.42 -3.20
C VAL A 154 4.82 2.45 -4.26
N ASP A 155 5.06 2.92 -5.48
CA ASP A 155 5.54 2.10 -6.60
C ASP A 155 6.97 1.61 -6.36
N ASP A 156 7.86 2.43 -5.85
CA ASP A 156 9.23 2.04 -5.49
C ASP A 156 9.23 1.00 -4.37
N THR A 157 8.43 1.22 -3.33
CA THR A 157 8.28 0.27 -2.23
C THR A 157 7.74 -1.08 -2.73
N ARG A 158 6.71 -1.06 -3.58
CA ARG A 158 6.13 -2.26 -4.22
C ARG A 158 7.16 -3.01 -5.04
N ASN A 159 7.93 -2.33 -5.87
CA ASN A 159 8.96 -2.93 -6.73
C ASN A 159 10.08 -3.59 -5.92
N ILE A 160 10.49 -2.96 -4.80
CA ILE A 160 11.46 -3.56 -3.87
C ILE A 160 10.92 -4.85 -3.27
N TRP A 161 9.65 -4.86 -2.83
CA TRP A 161 9.03 -6.07 -2.26
C TRP A 161 8.86 -7.18 -3.31
N ILE A 162 8.42 -6.86 -4.53
CA ILE A 162 8.30 -7.82 -5.63
C ILE A 162 9.68 -8.44 -5.94
N THR A 163 10.72 -7.62 -6.07
CA THR A 163 12.08 -8.10 -6.34
C THR A 163 12.58 -9.05 -5.24
N ARG A 164 12.35 -8.72 -3.97
CA ARG A 164 12.71 -9.57 -2.84
C ARG A 164 11.96 -10.91 -2.84
N ILE A 165 10.66 -10.89 -3.12
CA ILE A 165 9.83 -12.10 -3.18
C ILE A 165 10.33 -13.01 -4.32
N VAL A 166 10.55 -12.46 -5.51
CA VAL A 166 11.09 -13.22 -6.66
C VAL A 166 12.44 -13.85 -6.31
N PHE A 167 13.34 -13.09 -5.69
CA PHE A 167 14.67 -13.60 -5.30
C PHE A 167 14.58 -14.75 -4.30
N ILE A 168 13.73 -14.62 -3.26
CA ILE A 168 13.50 -15.68 -2.28
C ILE A 168 12.89 -16.92 -2.95
N THR A 169 11.93 -16.75 -3.85
CA THR A 169 11.29 -17.85 -4.59
C THR A 169 12.29 -18.62 -5.43
N VAL A 170 13.19 -17.94 -6.13
CA VAL A 170 14.27 -18.56 -6.92
C VAL A 170 15.21 -19.36 -6.04
N ILE A 171 15.62 -18.82 -4.88
CA ILE A 171 16.48 -19.54 -3.93
C ILE A 171 15.80 -20.81 -3.42
N LEU A 172 14.53 -20.72 -3.00
CA LEU A 172 13.76 -21.88 -2.53
C LEU A 172 13.64 -22.94 -3.63
N PHE A 173 13.42 -22.52 -4.86
CA PHE A 173 13.33 -23.43 -6.01
C PHE A 173 14.67 -24.16 -6.24
N LEU A 174 15.80 -23.46 -6.18
CA LEU A 174 17.13 -24.07 -6.29
C LEU A 174 17.41 -25.06 -5.15
N ILE A 175 17.06 -24.71 -3.91
CA ILE A 175 17.18 -25.62 -2.76
C ILE A 175 16.34 -26.89 -3.00
N THR A 176 15.12 -26.74 -3.50
CA THR A 176 14.23 -27.86 -3.78
C THR A 176 14.84 -28.80 -4.84
N ILE A 177 15.41 -28.26 -5.91
CA ILE A 177 16.11 -29.04 -6.94
C ILE A 177 17.28 -29.81 -6.34
N VAL A 178 18.11 -29.17 -5.52
CA VAL A 178 19.25 -29.83 -4.87
C VAL A 178 18.79 -30.99 -3.97
N LEU A 179 17.72 -30.77 -3.20
CA LEU A 179 17.14 -31.82 -2.35
C LEU A 179 16.60 -33.01 -3.17
N ILE A 180 15.93 -32.74 -4.28
CA ILE A 180 15.42 -33.78 -5.18
C ILE A 180 16.59 -34.59 -5.77
N ILE A 181 17.62 -33.93 -6.26
CA ILE A 181 18.83 -34.58 -6.77
C ILE A 181 19.49 -35.44 -5.69
N TYR A 182 19.63 -34.93 -4.48
CA TYR A 182 20.18 -35.67 -3.37
C TYR A 182 19.35 -36.95 -3.06
N ILE A 183 18.03 -36.86 -3.00
CA ILE A 183 17.14 -38.01 -2.78
C ILE A 183 17.29 -39.03 -3.90
N ILE A 184 17.33 -38.59 -5.15
CA ILE A 184 17.49 -39.49 -6.32
C ILE A 184 18.81 -40.28 -6.25
N ILE A 185 19.92 -39.57 -5.94
CA ILE A 185 21.24 -40.21 -5.86
C ILE A 185 21.28 -41.21 -4.70
N ASP A 186 20.79 -40.84 -3.51
CA ASP A 186 20.76 -41.73 -2.34
C ASP A 186 19.90 -42.96 -2.62
N THR A 187 18.67 -42.77 -3.11
CA THR A 187 17.73 -43.87 -3.41
C THR A 187 18.26 -44.80 -4.47
N THR A 188 18.79 -44.26 -5.60
CA THR A 188 19.33 -45.08 -6.71
C THR A 188 20.56 -45.86 -6.25
N GLY A 189 21.43 -45.28 -5.43
CA GLY A 189 22.58 -45.92 -4.85
C GLY A 189 22.20 -47.14 -4.00
N TRP A 190 21.17 -47.03 -3.18
CA TRP A 190 20.67 -48.14 -2.37
C TRP A 190 19.98 -49.20 -3.19
N MET A 191 19.14 -48.84 -4.18
CA MET A 191 18.51 -49.83 -5.09
C MET A 191 19.54 -50.66 -5.82
N LYS A 192 20.59 -50.05 -6.38
CA LYS A 192 21.69 -50.80 -7.06
C LYS A 192 22.36 -51.82 -6.15
N LYS A 193 22.59 -51.45 -4.86
CA LYS A 193 23.18 -52.36 -3.89
C LYS A 193 22.24 -53.54 -3.54
N ALA A 194 20.96 -53.24 -3.33
CA ALA A 194 19.95 -54.28 -3.04
C ALA A 194 19.79 -55.28 -4.20
N VAL A 195 19.72 -54.78 -5.45
CA VAL A 195 19.68 -55.62 -6.66
C VAL A 195 20.95 -56.46 -6.81
N GLY A 196 22.13 -55.87 -6.63
CA GLY A 196 23.39 -56.60 -6.70
C GLY A 196 23.50 -57.71 -5.61
N TYR A 197 22.95 -57.48 -4.43
CA TYR A 197 22.90 -58.46 -3.37
C TYR A 197 21.90 -59.59 -3.70
N ALA A 198 20.73 -59.28 -4.23
CA ALA A 198 19.76 -60.30 -4.66
C ALA A 198 20.32 -61.18 -5.82
N GLN A 199 21.06 -60.62 -6.77
CA GLN A 199 21.73 -61.37 -7.85
C GLN A 199 22.83 -62.28 -7.31
N LYS A 200 23.59 -61.89 -6.30
CA LYS A 200 24.55 -62.78 -5.63
C LYS A 200 23.86 -63.95 -4.95
N LEU A 201 22.75 -63.70 -4.24
CA LEU A 201 21.95 -64.77 -3.64
C LEU A 201 21.43 -65.77 -4.72
N GLU A 202 20.96 -65.27 -5.85
CA GLU A 202 20.51 -66.08 -7.01
C GLU A 202 21.62 -67.00 -7.55
N SER A 203 22.88 -66.48 -7.61
CA SER A 203 24.03 -67.25 -8.08
C SER A 203 24.59 -68.23 -7.03
N GLY A 204 23.99 -68.34 -5.85
CA GLY A 204 24.44 -69.23 -4.77
C GLY A 204 25.63 -68.67 -3.95
N ASP A 205 26.03 -67.42 -4.21
CA ASP A 205 27.08 -66.74 -3.41
C ASP A 205 26.46 -66.18 -2.12
N MET A 206 26.53 -66.96 -1.05
CA MET A 206 26.05 -66.60 0.30
C MET A 206 27.10 -65.82 1.13
N THR A 207 28.29 -65.61 0.62
CA THR A 207 29.39 -64.97 1.33
C THR A 207 29.22 -63.46 1.47
N GLY A 208 28.38 -62.92 0.65
CA GLY A 208 28.10 -61.47 0.64
C GLY A 208 27.04 -61.04 1.64
N ARG A 209 27.25 -61.21 2.93
CA ARG A 209 26.42 -60.43 3.89
C ARG A 209 26.56 -58.96 3.55
N SER A 210 25.41 -58.27 3.43
CA SER A 210 25.42 -56.82 3.17
C SER A 210 26.36 -56.15 4.19
N ALA A 211 27.57 -55.87 3.75
CA ALA A 211 28.66 -55.30 4.56
C ALA A 211 28.40 -53.83 4.90
N THR A 212 27.20 -53.35 4.65
CA THR A 212 26.84 -51.97 4.96
C THR A 212 26.27 -51.90 6.38
N GLY A 213 27.17 -51.67 7.31
CA GLY A 213 26.90 -51.53 8.77
C GLY A 213 25.89 -50.40 9.14
N ARG A 214 24.86 -50.20 8.34
CA ARG A 214 23.75 -49.29 8.56
C ARG A 214 22.42 -50.03 8.76
N LEU A 215 22.41 -51.08 9.52
CA LEU A 215 21.21 -51.72 10.05
C LEU A 215 20.27 -50.78 10.89
N LYS A 216 20.58 -49.47 10.91
CA LYS A 216 19.83 -48.44 11.63
C LYS A 216 18.80 -47.71 10.75
N ARG A 217 18.69 -48.01 9.47
CA ARG A 217 17.70 -47.39 8.59
C ARG A 217 16.32 -47.98 8.89
N LYS A 218 15.36 -47.09 9.17
CA LYS A 218 13.99 -47.45 9.59
C LYS A 218 12.95 -47.36 8.45
N ASP A 219 13.37 -46.99 7.26
CA ASP A 219 12.55 -46.87 6.07
C ASP A 219 12.43 -48.19 5.29
N GLU A 220 11.72 -48.15 4.16
CA GLU A 220 11.42 -49.28 3.31
C GLU A 220 12.71 -49.98 2.80
N PHE A 221 13.76 -49.25 2.57
CA PHE A 221 15.05 -49.82 2.13
C PHE A 221 15.73 -50.59 3.27
N GLY A 222 15.62 -50.10 4.50
CA GLY A 222 16.10 -50.83 5.66
C GLY A 222 15.29 -52.09 5.96
N ILE A 223 13.97 -52.10 5.65
CA ILE A 223 13.14 -53.30 5.72
C ILE A 223 13.59 -54.32 4.66
N LEU A 224 13.77 -53.88 3.42
CA LEU A 224 14.23 -54.73 2.31
C LEU A 224 15.62 -55.36 2.62
N GLU A 225 16.55 -54.59 3.13
CA GLU A 225 17.89 -55.06 3.51
C GLU A 225 17.81 -56.18 4.58
N ARG A 226 17.00 -55.98 5.62
CA ARG A 226 16.78 -57.01 6.67
C ARG A 226 16.14 -58.29 6.11
N ALA A 227 15.17 -58.15 5.22
CA ALA A 227 14.53 -59.29 4.56
C ALA A 227 15.51 -60.09 3.71
N LEU A 228 16.33 -59.44 2.92
CA LEU A 228 17.37 -60.10 2.09
C LEU A 228 18.42 -60.80 2.97
N ASN A 229 18.84 -60.19 4.07
CA ASN A 229 19.79 -60.81 5.01
C ASN A 229 19.18 -62.02 5.74
N SER A 230 17.88 -61.94 6.08
CA SER A 230 17.16 -63.08 6.68
C SER A 230 17.04 -64.25 5.68
N MET A 231 16.75 -63.97 4.40
CA MET A 231 16.76 -65.02 3.33
C MET A 231 18.12 -65.71 3.23
N ALA A 232 19.21 -64.92 3.15
CA ALA A 232 20.57 -65.46 3.10
C ALA A 232 20.87 -66.38 4.27
N GLY A 233 20.50 -65.97 5.49
CA GLY A 233 20.67 -66.80 6.71
C GLY A 233 19.90 -68.11 6.67
N THR A 234 18.67 -68.09 6.16
CA THR A 234 17.84 -69.32 6.01
C THR A 234 18.43 -70.25 4.98
N PHE A 235 18.91 -69.76 3.82
CA PHE A 235 19.58 -70.57 2.83
C PHE A 235 20.88 -71.21 3.37
N ASP A 236 21.71 -70.49 4.10
CA ASP A 236 22.93 -71.00 4.76
C ASP A 236 22.61 -72.14 5.70
N GLN A 237 21.54 -72.04 6.51
CA GLN A 237 21.09 -73.13 7.40
C GLN A 237 20.64 -74.38 6.64
N VAL A 238 19.86 -74.20 5.56
CA VAL A 238 19.36 -75.32 4.78
C VAL A 238 20.52 -76.05 4.05
N LEU A 239 21.43 -75.31 3.43
CA LEU A 239 22.59 -75.89 2.74
C LEU A 239 23.59 -76.54 3.72
N GLY A 240 23.77 -75.94 4.88
CA GLY A 240 24.61 -76.51 5.95
C GLY A 240 24.03 -77.82 6.49
N GLY A 241 22.68 -77.87 6.67
CA GLY A 241 21.97 -79.12 7.06
C GLY A 241 22.07 -80.23 6.00
N VAL A 242 21.94 -79.89 4.73
CA VAL A 242 22.10 -80.86 3.61
C VAL A 242 23.52 -81.41 3.53
N LYS A 243 24.56 -80.54 3.72
CA LYS A 243 25.95 -81.02 3.78
C LYS A 243 26.24 -81.93 4.94
N GLY A 244 25.67 -81.66 6.12
CA GLY A 244 25.83 -82.51 7.31
C GLY A 244 25.22 -83.90 7.08
N HIS A 245 24.00 -83.99 6.53
CA HIS A 245 23.34 -85.27 6.23
C HIS A 245 24.00 -86.01 5.05
N GLY A 246 24.59 -85.30 4.09
CA GLY A 246 25.29 -85.95 2.98
C GLY A 246 26.62 -86.58 3.40
N VAL A 247 27.26 -86.11 4.43
CA VAL A 247 28.49 -86.73 4.97
C VAL A 247 28.13 -87.98 5.82
N GLU A 248 27.04 -87.92 6.54
CA GLU A 248 26.57 -89.08 7.36
C GLU A 248 26.15 -90.30 6.50
N LEU A 249 25.61 -90.04 5.27
CA LEU A 249 25.24 -91.05 4.27
C LEU A 249 26.41 -91.59 3.44
N ALA A 250 27.57 -91.03 3.54
CA ALA A 250 28.78 -91.44 2.82
C ALA A 250 29.75 -92.27 3.69
N GLU A 251 29.45 -92.38 5.01
CA GLU A 251 30.25 -93.16 5.99
C GLU A 251 29.58 -94.47 6.34
N ASP A 252 28.34 -94.76 5.90
CA ASP A 252 27.65 -96.10 5.96
C ASP A 252 27.84 -96.86 4.60
#